data_d6a6bc4b80d291121c10d8608d0a1b0c
#
_entry.id   d6a6bc4b80d291121c10d8608d0a1b0c
#
_cell.length_a   1.000
_cell.length_b   1.000
_cell.length_c   1.000
_cell.angle_alpha   90.00
_cell.angle_beta   90.00
_cell.angle_gamma   90.00
#
_symmetry.space_group_name_H-M   'P 1'
#
loop_
_entity.id
_entity.type
_entity.pdbx_description
1 polymer ?
#
loop_
_entity_poly.entity_id
_entity_poly.type
_entity_poly.pdbx_seq_one_letter_code
_entity_poly.pdbx_strand_id
1 'polypeptide(L)'
;MFLAAVAAAGAWGFVRGFRWWHWARLIEDTPTSRVRSAAQGYVELIGTGRRMAGAPVIAPLSKLPCTWWSFTVERRGRDSKGRTKWQVVNRGVSDSLFYLEDDTGRCIVDPEGAEVLPKATDSWYGDTPLPVAGPPSHRGFRGFGSDYRYRESRMHDGDPLYAIGWFRTESNVVPGAVDEEVAALLRQWKRDNSMLMQRFDTDGDGTLTLPEWERARIAAHQQVLAERRGHAAEPGIHVLQKPRGDDRPLLLAAGDAPKLARRYRLHAVGGLVTFVAAAAALAWLLLNDVL
;
A
#
# COMPACT_ATOMS: atom_id res chain seq x y z
N MET A 1 -33.93 -6.85 -25.84
CA MET A 1 -33.02 -7.31 -24.75
C MET A 1 -31.62 -7.64 -25.23
N PHE A 2 -31.44 -8.33 -26.34
CA PHE A 2 -30.12 -8.70 -26.88
C PHE A 2 -29.23 -7.50 -27.26
N LEU A 3 -29.78 -6.49 -27.95
CA LEU A 3 -29.06 -5.25 -28.30
C LEU A 3 -28.54 -4.49 -27.07
N ALA A 4 -29.36 -4.40 -26.00
CA ALA A 4 -28.95 -3.75 -24.79
C ALA A 4 -27.79 -4.49 -24.08
N ALA A 5 -27.79 -5.83 -24.11
CA ALA A 5 -26.72 -6.66 -23.55
C ALA A 5 -25.39 -6.48 -24.34
N VAL A 6 -25.45 -6.42 -25.66
CA VAL A 6 -24.27 -6.18 -26.52
C VAL A 6 -23.71 -4.77 -26.29
N ALA A 7 -24.58 -3.76 -26.21
CA ALA A 7 -24.18 -2.38 -25.91
C ALA A 7 -23.52 -2.25 -24.52
N ALA A 8 -24.11 -2.89 -23.51
CA ALA A 8 -23.53 -2.92 -22.16
C ALA A 8 -22.18 -3.63 -22.09
N ALA A 9 -22.01 -4.74 -22.81
CA ALA A 9 -20.72 -5.44 -22.92
C ALA A 9 -19.65 -4.57 -23.62
N GLY A 10 -20.03 -3.86 -24.66
CA GLY A 10 -19.15 -2.91 -25.36
C GLY A 10 -18.71 -1.76 -24.44
N ALA A 11 -19.66 -1.09 -23.79
CA ALA A 11 -19.37 -0.01 -22.86
C ALA A 11 -18.45 -0.47 -21.69
N TRP A 12 -18.75 -1.65 -21.13
CA TRP A 12 -17.91 -2.24 -20.09
C TRP A 12 -16.50 -2.55 -20.58
N GLY A 13 -16.36 -3.12 -21.79
CA GLY A 13 -15.07 -3.41 -22.42
C GLY A 13 -14.27 -2.15 -22.67
N PHE A 14 -14.91 -1.06 -23.13
CA PHE A 14 -14.27 0.23 -23.34
C PHE A 14 -13.74 0.84 -22.05
N VAL A 15 -14.59 0.99 -21.03
CA VAL A 15 -14.22 1.58 -19.73
C VAL A 15 -13.08 0.78 -19.08
N ARG A 16 -13.20 -0.54 -19.11
CA ARG A 16 -12.18 -1.42 -18.56
C ARG A 16 -10.87 -1.38 -19.35
N GLY A 17 -10.94 -1.42 -20.68
CA GLY A 17 -9.79 -1.32 -21.56
C GLY A 17 -9.04 -0.01 -21.41
N PHE A 18 -9.78 1.10 -21.36
CA PHE A 18 -9.21 2.43 -21.17
C PHE A 18 -8.53 2.59 -19.81
N ARG A 19 -9.15 2.07 -18.72
CA ARG A 19 -8.55 2.08 -17.37
C ARG A 19 -7.25 1.29 -17.32
N TRP A 20 -7.20 0.08 -17.93
CA TRP A 20 -5.99 -0.73 -17.99
C TRP A 20 -4.89 -0.07 -18.85
N TRP A 21 -5.29 0.60 -19.94
CA TRP A 21 -4.36 1.36 -20.78
C TRP A 21 -3.76 2.55 -20.03
N HIS A 22 -4.60 3.30 -19.31
CA HIS A 22 -4.15 4.42 -18.49
C HIS A 22 -3.14 3.95 -17.40
N TRP A 23 -3.40 2.84 -16.76
CA TRP A 23 -2.47 2.30 -15.78
C TRP A 23 -1.15 1.79 -16.41
N ALA A 24 -1.20 1.16 -17.56
CA ALA A 24 0.01 0.79 -18.29
C ALA A 24 0.89 2.00 -18.61
N ARG A 25 0.27 3.10 -19.07
CA ARG A 25 0.96 4.37 -19.32
C ARG A 25 1.53 4.96 -18.03
N LEU A 26 0.74 4.97 -16.95
CA LEU A 26 1.19 5.50 -15.67
C LEU A 26 2.46 4.78 -15.16
N ILE A 27 2.55 3.46 -15.33
CA ILE A 27 3.73 2.67 -14.97
C ILE A 27 4.92 3.05 -15.87
N GLU A 28 4.69 3.27 -17.17
CA GLU A 28 5.77 3.59 -18.13
C GLU A 28 6.29 5.02 -18.00
N ASP A 29 5.40 5.95 -17.64
CA ASP A 29 5.70 7.38 -17.58
C ASP A 29 6.22 7.82 -16.20
N THR A 30 6.13 6.97 -15.17
CA THR A 30 6.64 7.29 -13.82
C THR A 30 8.11 6.93 -13.71
N PRO A 31 9.01 7.90 -13.49
CA PRO A 31 10.43 7.61 -13.37
C PRO A 31 10.74 6.86 -12.05
N THR A 32 11.65 5.88 -12.16
CA THR A 32 12.15 5.15 -10.98
C THR A 32 12.94 6.10 -10.08
N SER A 33 12.60 6.10 -8.82
CA SER A 33 13.25 6.91 -7.78
C SER A 33 13.97 6.02 -6.77
N ARG A 34 14.95 6.62 -6.06
CA ARG A 34 15.57 6.00 -4.89
C ARG A 34 14.88 6.49 -3.63
N VAL A 35 14.75 5.64 -2.61
CA VAL A 35 14.03 5.97 -1.38
C VAL A 35 14.50 7.29 -0.77
N ARG A 36 15.82 7.49 -0.65
CA ARG A 36 16.41 8.68 -0.03
C ARG A 36 16.14 9.98 -0.81
N SER A 37 16.01 9.91 -2.12
CA SER A 37 15.85 11.06 -3.01
C SER A 37 14.47 11.15 -3.67
N ALA A 38 13.55 10.27 -3.32
CA ALA A 38 12.21 10.26 -3.87
C ALA A 38 11.47 11.58 -3.54
N ALA A 39 10.90 12.18 -4.55
CA ALA A 39 10.06 13.38 -4.37
C ALA A 39 8.74 13.01 -3.70
N GLN A 40 8.16 13.98 -2.97
CA GLN A 40 6.81 13.84 -2.44
C GLN A 40 5.82 13.68 -3.60
N GLY A 41 4.91 12.71 -3.50
CA GLY A 41 3.91 12.48 -4.52
C GLY A 41 3.92 11.06 -5.09
N TYR A 42 3.46 10.91 -6.32
CA TYR A 42 3.34 9.59 -6.96
C TYR A 42 4.68 9.19 -7.60
N VAL A 43 5.28 8.13 -7.09
CA VAL A 43 6.61 7.66 -7.48
C VAL A 43 6.66 6.16 -7.71
N GLU A 44 7.67 5.74 -8.48
CA GLU A 44 8.07 4.34 -8.63
C GLU A 44 9.32 4.07 -7.80
N LEU A 45 9.28 2.98 -7.02
CA LEU A 45 10.41 2.48 -6.21
C LEU A 45 10.70 1.02 -6.55
N ILE A 46 11.98 0.69 -6.60
CA ILE A 46 12.46 -0.69 -6.77
C ILE A 46 13.40 -1.01 -5.63
N GLY A 47 13.16 -2.14 -4.98
CA GLY A 47 13.97 -2.58 -3.84
C GLY A 47 13.65 -4.01 -3.44
N THR A 48 13.83 -4.30 -2.17
CA THR A 48 13.58 -5.59 -1.55
C THR A 48 12.51 -5.45 -0.48
N GLY A 49 11.50 -6.32 -0.51
CA GLY A 49 10.47 -6.37 0.54
C GLY A 49 11.07 -6.94 1.84
N ARG A 50 10.92 -6.22 2.95
CA ARG A 50 11.43 -6.62 4.27
C ARG A 50 10.35 -6.56 5.32
N ARG A 51 10.35 -7.53 6.22
CA ARG A 51 9.45 -7.52 7.38
C ARG A 51 9.83 -6.42 8.36
N MET A 52 8.85 -5.84 9.00
CA MET A 52 9.10 -4.97 10.14
C MET A 52 9.53 -5.78 11.36
N ALA A 53 10.27 -5.15 12.26
CA ALA A 53 10.61 -5.73 13.55
C ALA A 53 9.31 -5.95 14.38
N GLY A 54 9.26 -7.04 15.13
CA GLY A 54 8.12 -7.40 15.96
C GLY A 54 7.55 -8.76 15.62
N ALA A 55 6.25 -8.96 15.87
CA ALA A 55 5.57 -10.22 15.59
C ALA A 55 5.58 -10.54 14.09
N PRO A 56 5.96 -11.78 13.70
CA PRO A 56 5.99 -12.15 12.30
C PRO A 56 4.58 -12.17 11.70
N VAL A 57 4.45 -11.64 10.48
CA VAL A 57 3.23 -11.80 9.67
C VAL A 57 3.17 -13.25 9.19
N ILE A 58 2.10 -13.96 9.54
CA ILE A 58 1.89 -15.37 9.21
C ILE A 58 0.70 -15.49 8.27
N ALA A 59 0.90 -16.14 7.13
CA ALA A 59 -0.18 -16.43 6.19
C ALA A 59 -1.20 -17.39 6.81
N PRO A 60 -2.52 -17.08 6.76
CA PRO A 60 -3.53 -17.79 7.56
C PRO A 60 -3.73 -19.24 7.17
N LEU A 61 -3.59 -19.61 5.89
CA LEU A 61 -3.89 -20.96 5.43
C LEU A 61 -2.64 -21.86 5.45
N SER A 62 -1.50 -21.36 4.95
CA SER A 62 -0.25 -22.15 4.89
C SER A 62 0.56 -22.11 6.19
N LYS A 63 0.28 -21.17 7.09
CA LYS A 63 1.04 -20.92 8.33
C LYS A 63 2.51 -20.52 8.07
N LEU A 64 2.82 -20.05 6.88
CA LEU A 64 4.18 -19.63 6.51
C LEU A 64 4.41 -18.14 6.82
N PRO A 65 5.63 -17.77 7.27
CA PRO A 65 5.99 -16.38 7.47
C PRO A 65 6.11 -15.65 6.11
N CYS A 66 5.62 -14.42 6.06
CA CYS A 66 5.60 -13.61 4.85
C CYS A 66 5.64 -12.11 5.20
N THR A 67 5.79 -11.26 4.20
CA THR A 67 5.61 -9.80 4.33
C THR A 67 4.17 -9.39 4.04
N TRP A 68 3.50 -10.12 3.16
CA TRP A 68 2.11 -9.88 2.78
C TRP A 68 1.46 -11.18 2.32
N TRP A 69 0.15 -11.30 2.54
CA TRP A 69 -0.66 -12.43 2.10
C TRP A 69 -2.05 -12.01 1.63
N SER A 70 -2.63 -12.81 0.76
CA SER A 70 -4.06 -12.82 0.48
C SER A 70 -4.54 -14.24 0.31
N PHE A 71 -5.77 -14.52 0.70
CA PHE A 71 -6.35 -15.84 0.50
C PHE A 71 -7.81 -15.80 0.05
N THR A 72 -8.24 -16.89 -0.57
CA THR A 72 -9.63 -17.17 -0.90
C THR A 72 -9.90 -18.64 -0.60
N VAL A 73 -10.99 -18.90 0.10
CA VAL A 73 -11.55 -20.24 0.33
C VAL A 73 -12.85 -20.33 -0.43
N GLU A 74 -12.96 -21.36 -1.28
CA GLU A 74 -14.14 -21.61 -2.06
C GLU A 74 -14.71 -22.99 -1.69
N ARG A 75 -16.03 -23.04 -1.56
CA ARG A 75 -16.76 -24.30 -1.33
C ARG A 75 -17.38 -24.81 -2.62
N ARG A 76 -17.33 -26.12 -2.81
CA ARG A 76 -17.97 -26.81 -3.91
C ARG A 76 -19.49 -26.82 -3.69
N GLY A 77 -20.22 -26.24 -4.63
CA GLY A 77 -21.68 -26.24 -4.68
C GLY A 77 -22.19 -26.80 -6.01
N ARG A 78 -23.51 -26.92 -6.15
CA ARG A 78 -24.16 -27.20 -7.42
C ARG A 78 -25.04 -26.03 -7.83
N ASP A 79 -25.05 -25.71 -9.11
CA ASP A 79 -25.98 -24.71 -9.65
C ASP A 79 -27.39 -25.37 -9.85
N SER A 80 -28.37 -24.55 -10.20
CA SER A 80 -29.75 -24.99 -10.49
C SER A 80 -29.86 -26.04 -11.64
N LYS A 81 -28.78 -26.21 -12.44
CA LYS A 81 -28.66 -27.17 -13.53
C LYS A 81 -27.79 -28.39 -13.14
N GLY A 82 -27.49 -28.55 -11.84
CA GLY A 82 -26.70 -29.69 -11.34
C GLY A 82 -25.19 -29.63 -11.60
N ARG A 83 -24.67 -28.53 -12.21
CA ARG A 83 -23.24 -28.37 -12.53
C ARG A 83 -22.47 -27.93 -11.31
N THR A 84 -21.27 -28.45 -11.12
CA THR A 84 -20.37 -28.03 -10.04
C THR A 84 -19.98 -26.55 -10.19
N LYS A 85 -20.22 -25.77 -9.15
CA LYS A 85 -19.82 -24.36 -9.06
C LYS A 85 -19.07 -24.13 -7.77
N TRP A 86 -17.94 -23.41 -7.86
CA TRP A 86 -17.19 -22.96 -6.69
C TRP A 86 -17.74 -21.63 -6.20
N GLN A 87 -18.02 -21.53 -4.91
CA GLN A 87 -18.54 -20.33 -4.25
C GLN A 87 -17.54 -19.87 -3.21
N VAL A 88 -17.19 -18.60 -3.24
CA VAL A 88 -16.31 -17.97 -2.23
C VAL A 88 -17.05 -17.95 -0.90
N VAL A 89 -16.48 -18.60 0.11
CA VAL A 89 -17.02 -18.67 1.48
C VAL A 89 -16.17 -17.87 2.47
N ASN A 90 -14.89 -17.68 2.16
CA ASN A 90 -14.01 -16.84 2.98
C ASN A 90 -12.90 -16.21 2.11
N ARG A 91 -12.47 -15.02 2.47
CA ARG A 91 -11.35 -14.31 1.84
C ARG A 91 -10.73 -13.34 2.82
N GLY A 92 -9.45 -13.07 2.67
CA GLY A 92 -8.74 -12.09 3.48
C GLY A 92 -7.52 -11.57 2.74
N VAL A 93 -7.08 -10.39 3.16
CA VAL A 93 -5.87 -9.71 2.68
C VAL A 93 -5.17 -9.12 3.88
N SER A 94 -3.85 -9.20 3.91
CA SER A 94 -3.01 -8.59 4.94
C SER A 94 -3.02 -7.06 4.79
N ASP A 95 -3.19 -6.37 5.90
CA ASP A 95 -3.04 -4.92 6.09
C ASP A 95 -1.72 -4.58 6.82
N SER A 96 -0.91 -5.58 7.11
CA SER A 96 0.34 -5.42 7.85
C SER A 96 1.36 -4.61 7.06
N LEU A 97 1.90 -3.56 7.70
CA LEU A 97 2.97 -2.74 7.15
C LEU A 97 4.25 -3.57 6.98
N PHE A 98 5.03 -3.24 5.95
CA PHE A 98 6.35 -3.82 5.73
C PHE A 98 7.28 -2.78 5.10
N TYR A 99 8.58 -3.09 4.97
CA TYR A 99 9.53 -2.19 4.34
C TYR A 99 9.78 -2.55 2.88
N LEU A 100 9.95 -1.53 2.06
CA LEU A 100 10.72 -1.56 0.83
C LEU A 100 12.09 -0.95 1.13
N GLU A 101 13.14 -1.70 0.89
CA GLU A 101 14.53 -1.32 1.15
C GLU A 101 15.31 -1.33 -0.16
N ASP A 102 15.98 -0.22 -0.47
CA ASP A 102 16.94 -0.11 -1.56
C ASP A 102 18.35 0.19 -1.02
N ASP A 103 19.31 0.43 -1.89
CA ASP A 103 20.70 0.77 -1.53
C ASP A 103 20.86 2.15 -0.86
N THR A 104 19.82 2.97 -0.85
CA THR A 104 19.84 4.35 -0.30
C THR A 104 19.10 4.48 1.01
N GLY A 105 18.14 3.59 1.30
CA GLY A 105 17.32 3.65 2.50
C GLY A 105 16.14 2.69 2.49
N ARG A 106 15.21 2.93 3.40
CA ARG A 106 13.98 2.14 3.50
C ARG A 106 12.76 3.03 3.62
N CYS A 107 11.64 2.58 3.06
CA CYS A 107 10.33 3.18 3.30
C CYS A 107 9.33 2.15 3.80
N ILE A 108 8.38 2.60 4.60
CA ILE A 108 7.24 1.80 5.03
C ILE A 108 6.26 1.71 3.86
N VAL A 109 5.80 0.51 3.53
CA VAL A 109 4.74 0.26 2.58
C VAL A 109 3.47 -0.08 3.35
N ASP A 110 2.43 0.71 3.13
CA ASP A 110 1.08 0.43 3.60
C ASP A 110 0.31 -0.26 2.46
N PRO A 111 0.05 -1.58 2.54
CA PRO A 111 -0.57 -2.32 1.46
C PRO A 111 -2.09 -2.12 1.37
N GLU A 112 -2.70 -1.27 2.19
CA GLU A 112 -4.14 -1.06 2.18
C GLU A 112 -4.63 -0.56 0.81
N GLY A 113 -5.56 -1.31 0.21
CA GLY A 113 -6.11 -1.00 -1.11
C GLY A 113 -5.12 -1.14 -2.28
N ALA A 114 -3.99 -1.80 -2.08
CA ALA A 114 -3.02 -2.08 -3.14
C ALA A 114 -3.53 -3.16 -4.11
N GLU A 115 -3.19 -3.00 -5.38
CA GLU A 115 -3.18 -4.11 -6.34
C GLU A 115 -1.85 -4.84 -6.22
N VAL A 116 -1.90 -6.10 -5.77
CA VAL A 116 -0.70 -6.88 -5.50
C VAL A 116 -0.53 -7.98 -6.54
N LEU A 117 0.67 -8.05 -7.15
CA LEU A 117 1.11 -9.16 -7.97
C LEU A 117 2.11 -9.98 -7.15
N PRO A 118 1.66 -11.06 -6.49
CA PRO A 118 2.50 -11.85 -5.59
C PRO A 118 3.45 -12.74 -6.39
N LYS A 119 4.60 -13.09 -5.77
CA LYS A 119 5.55 -14.03 -6.35
C LYS A 119 5.09 -15.47 -6.23
N ALA A 120 4.49 -15.83 -5.11
CA ALA A 120 4.00 -17.16 -4.83
C ALA A 120 2.48 -17.19 -4.72
N THR A 121 1.87 -18.12 -5.44
CA THR A 121 0.43 -18.43 -5.31
C THR A 121 0.28 -19.93 -5.31
N ASP A 122 -0.26 -20.46 -4.20
CA ASP A 122 -0.57 -21.86 -4.04
C ASP A 122 -2.06 -22.10 -4.12
N SER A 123 -2.45 -23.23 -4.69
CA SER A 123 -3.84 -23.69 -4.71
C SER A 123 -3.86 -25.17 -4.35
N TRP A 124 -4.70 -25.51 -3.38
CA TRP A 124 -4.91 -26.92 -2.96
C TRP A 124 -6.35 -27.15 -2.54
N TYR A 125 -6.68 -28.38 -2.22
CA TYR A 125 -8.04 -28.82 -1.92
C TYR A 125 -8.08 -29.50 -0.55
N GLY A 126 -9.25 -29.50 0.08
CA GLY A 126 -9.50 -30.15 1.36
C GLY A 126 -10.98 -30.22 1.68
N ASP A 127 -11.30 -30.82 2.82
CA ASP A 127 -12.67 -31.13 3.20
C ASP A 127 -13.21 -30.26 4.35
N THR A 128 -12.40 -29.29 4.81
CA THR A 128 -12.72 -28.39 5.92
C THR A 128 -12.73 -26.93 5.48
N PRO A 129 -13.50 -26.03 6.14
CA PRO A 129 -13.50 -24.60 5.83
C PRO A 129 -12.13 -23.91 6.01
N LEU A 130 -11.29 -24.44 6.90
CA LEU A 130 -9.90 -24.01 7.10
C LEU A 130 -8.99 -25.21 6.93
N PRO A 131 -7.89 -25.11 6.18
CA PRO A 131 -6.99 -26.25 5.98
C PRO A 131 -6.31 -26.62 7.31
N VAL A 132 -6.24 -27.91 7.58
CA VAL A 132 -5.52 -28.47 8.75
C VAL A 132 -4.01 -28.43 8.53
N ALA A 133 -3.58 -28.50 7.26
CA ALA A 133 -2.20 -28.44 6.84
C ALA A 133 -2.04 -27.45 5.67
N GLY A 134 -0.81 -26.93 5.50
CA GLY A 134 -0.45 -26.08 4.36
C GLY A 134 -0.53 -26.83 3.01
N PRO A 135 -0.17 -26.17 1.89
CA PRO A 135 -0.17 -26.81 0.58
C PRO A 135 0.74 -28.03 0.59
N PRO A 136 0.30 -29.15 0.00
CA PRO A 136 1.08 -30.37 -0.05
C PRO A 136 2.40 -30.14 -0.83
N SER A 137 3.47 -30.72 -0.34
CA SER A 137 4.83 -30.58 -0.90
C SER A 137 4.96 -31.07 -2.36
N HIS A 138 4.02 -31.93 -2.80
CA HIS A 138 3.95 -32.45 -4.16
C HIS A 138 2.68 -32.00 -4.87
N ARG A 139 2.82 -31.40 -6.04
CA ARG A 139 1.74 -30.93 -6.93
C ARG A 139 0.84 -32.08 -7.48
N GLY A 140 0.86 -33.26 -6.87
CA GLY A 140 0.40 -34.52 -7.44
C GLY A 140 -1.05 -34.92 -7.17
N PHE A 141 -1.84 -34.27 -6.34
CA PHE A 141 -3.19 -34.74 -6.07
C PHE A 141 -4.25 -33.65 -6.23
N ARG A 142 -4.96 -33.67 -7.37
CA ARG A 142 -6.30 -33.08 -7.43
C ARG A 142 -7.18 -33.91 -6.53
N GLY A 143 -7.60 -33.39 -5.37
CA GLY A 143 -8.51 -34.06 -4.47
C GLY A 143 -9.85 -34.38 -5.17
N PHE A 144 -9.95 -35.54 -5.74
CA PHE A 144 -11.23 -36.09 -6.20
C PHE A 144 -12.11 -36.20 -4.95
N GLY A 145 -13.15 -35.38 -4.88
CA GLY A 145 -14.10 -35.42 -3.78
C GLY A 145 -14.02 -34.28 -2.79
N SER A 146 -12.95 -33.47 -2.77
CA SER A 146 -12.81 -32.37 -1.81
C SER A 146 -13.86 -31.30 -1.98
N ASP A 147 -14.42 -30.86 -0.84
CA ASP A 147 -15.49 -29.86 -0.79
C ASP A 147 -14.98 -28.41 -0.82
N TYR A 148 -13.70 -28.19 -0.52
CA TYR A 148 -13.09 -26.85 -0.46
C TYR A 148 -11.89 -26.75 -1.37
N ARG A 149 -11.74 -25.56 -1.96
CA ARG A 149 -10.56 -25.12 -2.69
C ARG A 149 -9.98 -23.91 -2.00
N TYR A 150 -8.70 -23.97 -1.66
CA TYR A 150 -7.94 -22.92 -1.07
C TYR A 150 -7.02 -22.31 -2.10
N ARG A 151 -6.89 -21.00 -2.06
CA ARG A 151 -5.89 -20.25 -2.81
C ARG A 151 -5.26 -19.26 -1.87
N GLU A 152 -3.96 -19.28 -1.76
CA GLU A 152 -3.20 -18.32 -0.95
C GLU A 152 -2.04 -17.77 -1.76
N SER A 153 -1.92 -16.44 -1.73
CA SER A 153 -0.84 -15.70 -2.39
C SER A 153 0.01 -15.02 -1.33
N ARG A 154 1.33 -15.01 -1.55
CA ARG A 154 2.29 -14.48 -0.57
C ARG A 154 3.41 -13.71 -1.24
N MET A 155 3.95 -12.72 -0.52
CA MET A 155 5.27 -12.14 -0.73
C MET A 155 6.13 -12.49 0.47
N HIS A 156 7.38 -12.88 0.22
CA HIS A 156 8.29 -13.31 1.28
C HIS A 156 9.29 -12.20 1.62
N ASP A 157 9.86 -12.32 2.81
CA ASP A 157 10.98 -11.49 3.21
C ASP A 157 12.16 -11.72 2.26
N GLY A 158 12.74 -10.64 1.73
CA GLY A 158 13.82 -10.71 0.75
C GLY A 158 13.37 -10.83 -0.71
N ASP A 159 12.07 -10.86 -1.00
CA ASP A 159 11.62 -10.84 -2.39
C ASP A 159 11.91 -9.48 -3.05
N PRO A 160 12.37 -9.47 -4.31
CA PRO A 160 12.43 -8.25 -5.10
C PRO A 160 11.04 -7.60 -5.16
N LEU A 161 10.96 -6.32 -4.84
CA LEU A 161 9.72 -5.56 -4.80
C LEU A 161 9.78 -4.37 -5.74
N TYR A 162 8.83 -4.33 -6.67
CA TYR A 162 8.47 -3.16 -7.45
C TYR A 162 7.23 -2.54 -6.83
N ALA A 163 7.28 -1.25 -6.57
CA ALA A 163 6.16 -0.53 -5.97
C ALA A 163 5.95 0.82 -6.65
N ILE A 164 4.70 1.16 -6.97
CA ILE A 164 4.32 2.46 -7.48
C ILE A 164 3.13 2.96 -6.66
N GLY A 165 3.24 4.18 -6.10
CA GLY A 165 2.23 4.72 -5.20
C GLY A 165 2.55 6.13 -4.74
N TRP A 166 1.80 6.60 -3.75
CA TRP A 166 1.98 7.91 -3.15
C TRP A 166 3.04 7.85 -2.07
N PHE A 167 4.17 8.48 -2.36
CA PHE A 167 5.30 8.60 -1.43
C PHE A 167 5.21 9.90 -0.64
N ARG A 168 5.39 9.79 0.66
CA ARG A 168 5.52 10.94 1.56
C ARG A 168 6.59 10.68 2.60
N THR A 169 7.25 11.73 3.03
CA THR A 169 8.15 11.69 4.18
C THR A 169 7.45 12.39 5.33
N GLU A 170 7.21 11.65 6.40
CA GLU A 170 6.74 12.20 7.65
C GLU A 170 7.97 12.62 8.45
N SER A 171 8.16 13.94 8.58
CA SER A 171 9.10 14.45 9.55
C SER A 171 8.44 14.36 10.93
N ASN A 172 9.17 13.94 11.96
CA ASN A 172 8.71 13.99 13.36
C ASN A 172 8.44 15.43 13.85
N VAL A 173 8.57 16.43 12.99
CA VAL A 173 8.30 17.83 13.27
C VAL A 173 6.82 18.10 13.02
N VAL A 174 6.01 17.99 14.06
CA VAL A 174 4.61 18.46 14.03
C VAL A 174 4.65 20.00 13.90
N PRO A 175 4.10 20.57 12.79
CA PRO A 175 3.96 22.03 12.70
C PRO A 175 3.02 22.49 13.81
N GLY A 176 3.45 23.45 14.63
CA GLY A 176 2.66 24.00 15.74
C GLY A 176 3.11 23.59 17.15
N ALA A 177 3.90 22.52 17.29
CA ALA A 177 4.37 22.08 18.62
C ALA A 177 5.52 22.95 19.19
N VAL A 178 6.09 23.89 18.43
CA VAL A 178 7.18 24.76 18.96
C VAL A 178 6.68 25.57 20.13
N ASP A 179 5.53 26.23 20.01
CA ASP A 179 4.98 27.08 21.07
C ASP A 179 4.58 26.26 22.29
N GLU A 180 4.06 25.05 22.09
CA GLU A 180 3.73 24.13 23.19
C GLU A 180 4.99 23.61 23.90
N GLU A 181 6.04 23.26 23.17
CA GLU A 181 7.33 22.83 23.72
C GLU A 181 8.03 23.95 24.44
N VAL A 182 8.03 25.16 23.89
CA VAL A 182 8.54 26.37 24.56
C VAL A 182 7.77 26.63 25.86
N ALA A 183 6.45 26.55 25.85
CA ALA A 183 5.62 26.68 27.03
C ALA A 183 5.86 25.57 28.06
N ALA A 184 6.11 24.34 27.62
CA ALA A 184 6.46 23.23 28.49
C ALA A 184 7.84 23.44 29.15
N LEU A 185 8.84 23.86 28.38
CA LEU A 185 10.18 24.14 28.85
C LEU A 185 10.18 25.32 29.86
N LEU A 186 9.44 26.37 29.58
CA LEU A 186 9.28 27.49 30.52
C LEU A 186 8.56 27.06 31.81
N ARG A 187 7.58 26.17 31.73
CA ARG A 187 6.93 25.57 32.92
C ARG A 187 7.91 24.72 33.74
N GLN A 188 8.81 24.01 33.07
CA GLN A 188 9.86 23.24 33.72
C GLN A 188 10.85 24.14 34.42
N TRP A 189 11.33 25.22 33.77
CA TRP A 189 12.23 26.19 34.40
C TRP A 189 11.59 26.92 35.58
N LYS A 190 10.29 27.25 35.49
CA LYS A 190 9.53 27.81 36.62
C LYS A 190 9.47 26.92 37.86
N ARG A 191 9.50 25.59 37.65
CA ARG A 191 9.54 24.64 38.77
C ARG A 191 10.91 24.64 39.46
N ASP A 192 11.98 24.90 38.73
CA ASP A 192 13.32 25.11 39.26
C ASP A 192 13.64 26.61 39.29
N ASN A 193 13.01 27.31 40.27
CA ASN A 193 13.13 28.76 40.42
C ASN A 193 14.56 29.19 40.67
N SER A 194 15.36 28.37 41.31
CA SER A 194 16.77 28.70 41.64
C SER A 194 17.62 28.77 40.36
N MET A 195 17.46 27.83 39.46
CA MET A 195 18.14 27.80 38.16
C MET A 195 17.67 28.94 37.26
N LEU A 196 16.37 29.25 37.28
CA LEU A 196 15.80 30.35 36.49
C LEU A 196 16.33 31.70 36.91
N MET A 197 16.38 31.97 38.25
CA MET A 197 16.97 33.21 38.80
C MET A 197 18.46 33.29 38.48
N GLN A 198 19.23 32.27 38.78
CA GLN A 198 20.67 32.26 38.49
C GLN A 198 21.00 32.56 37.02
N ARG A 199 20.13 32.20 36.10
CA ARG A 199 20.37 32.33 34.67
C ARG A 199 19.88 33.65 34.09
N PHE A 200 18.80 34.23 34.60
CA PHE A 200 18.09 35.33 33.96
C PHE A 200 17.88 36.57 34.85
N ASP A 201 17.93 36.41 36.16
CA ASP A 201 17.96 37.57 37.12
C ASP A 201 19.33 38.27 37.03
N THR A 202 19.35 39.42 36.37
CA THR A 202 20.61 40.13 36.05
C THR A 202 20.95 41.14 37.12
N ASP A 203 19.97 41.69 37.81
CA ASP A 203 20.14 42.69 38.85
C ASP A 203 20.20 42.09 40.28
N GLY A 204 19.88 40.78 40.42
CA GLY A 204 19.99 40.02 41.66
C GLY A 204 18.93 40.36 42.69
N ASP A 205 17.80 40.94 42.26
CA ASP A 205 16.72 41.35 43.15
C ASP A 205 15.81 40.19 43.60
N GLY A 206 16.01 39.00 43.07
CA GLY A 206 15.25 37.77 43.38
C GLY A 206 13.88 37.71 42.72
N THR A 207 13.61 38.61 41.75
CA THR A 207 12.39 38.60 40.94
C THR A 207 12.73 38.78 39.47
N LEU A 208 11.99 38.14 38.58
CA LEU A 208 12.18 38.33 37.14
C LEU A 208 11.34 39.50 36.63
N THR A 209 12.00 40.55 36.23
CA THR A 209 11.39 41.68 35.54
C THR A 209 10.89 41.29 34.13
N LEU A 210 10.02 42.11 33.54
CA LEU A 210 9.50 41.84 32.20
C LEU A 210 10.60 41.66 31.13
N PRO A 211 11.66 42.48 31.07
CA PRO A 211 12.77 42.29 30.15
C PRO A 211 13.56 40.99 30.38
N GLU A 212 13.70 40.56 31.62
CA GLU A 212 14.39 39.30 31.98
C GLU A 212 13.56 38.08 31.61
N TRP A 213 12.29 38.20 31.84
CA TRP A 213 11.35 37.18 31.40
C TRP A 213 11.33 37.02 29.86
N GLU A 214 11.42 38.09 29.09
CA GLU A 214 11.50 38.04 27.64
C GLU A 214 12.82 37.38 27.18
N ARG A 215 13.95 37.65 27.87
CA ARG A 215 15.21 36.91 27.62
C ARG A 215 15.08 35.43 27.90
N ALA A 216 14.38 35.01 28.94
CA ALA A 216 14.12 33.63 29.24
C ALA A 216 13.25 32.94 28.13
N ARG A 217 12.25 33.67 27.62
CA ARG A 217 11.42 33.17 26.47
C ARG A 217 12.25 32.97 25.21
N ILE A 218 13.08 33.92 24.86
CA ILE A 218 13.97 33.84 23.69
C ILE A 218 14.94 32.66 23.83
N ALA A 219 15.54 32.48 25.01
CA ALA A 219 16.43 31.36 25.30
C ALA A 219 15.71 30.00 25.19
N ALA A 220 14.50 29.89 25.74
CA ALA A 220 13.70 28.69 25.62
C ALA A 220 13.35 28.37 24.16
N HIS A 221 12.97 29.37 23.38
CA HIS A 221 12.68 29.21 21.96
C HIS A 221 13.92 28.75 21.17
N GLN A 222 15.09 29.35 21.45
CA GLN A 222 16.35 28.95 20.82
C GLN A 222 16.75 27.51 21.19
N GLN A 223 16.54 27.11 22.45
CA GLN A 223 16.84 25.75 22.91
C GLN A 223 15.96 24.74 22.22
N VAL A 224 14.65 24.98 22.18
CA VAL A 224 13.70 24.09 21.47
C VAL A 224 14.06 23.98 19.99
N LEU A 225 14.42 25.06 19.32
CA LEU A 225 14.85 25.03 17.91
C LEU A 225 16.19 24.30 17.73
N ALA A 226 17.12 24.37 18.67
CA ALA A 226 18.38 23.64 18.61
C ALA A 226 18.17 22.14 18.81
N GLU A 227 17.34 21.74 19.77
CA GLU A 227 16.94 20.36 20.02
C GLU A 227 16.21 19.77 18.79
N ARG A 228 15.27 20.51 18.22
CA ARG A 228 14.60 20.11 17.00
C ARG A 228 15.53 19.99 15.80
N ARG A 229 16.55 20.84 15.66
CA ARG A 229 17.57 20.68 14.60
C ARG A 229 18.37 19.39 14.78
N GLY A 230 18.69 19.02 16.02
CA GLY A 230 19.30 17.74 16.33
C GLY A 230 18.42 16.55 15.94
N HIS A 231 17.11 16.63 16.20
CA HIS A 231 16.13 15.59 15.85
C HIS A 231 15.72 15.62 14.36
N ALA A 232 15.76 16.80 13.71
CA ALA A 232 15.54 16.90 12.25
C ALA A 232 16.67 16.25 11.42
N ALA A 233 17.78 15.92 12.06
CA ALA A 233 18.84 15.10 11.47
C ALA A 233 18.52 13.59 11.51
N GLU A 234 17.47 13.15 12.23
CA GLU A 234 16.94 11.79 12.07
C GLU A 234 16.22 11.71 10.72
N PRO A 235 16.54 10.70 9.91
CA PRO A 235 15.91 10.54 8.62
C PRO A 235 14.39 10.42 8.81
N GLY A 236 13.63 11.29 8.16
CA GLY A 236 12.17 11.26 8.21
C GLY A 236 11.65 9.87 7.85
N ILE A 237 10.52 9.48 8.41
CA ILE A 237 9.87 8.21 8.10
C ILE A 237 9.25 8.32 6.71
N HIS A 238 9.81 7.58 5.76
CA HIS A 238 9.27 7.47 4.41
C HIS A 238 8.12 6.47 4.38
N VAL A 239 7.00 6.85 3.77
CA VAL A 239 5.81 6.01 3.65
C VAL A 239 5.34 5.99 2.19
N LEU A 240 5.09 4.80 1.66
CA LEU A 240 4.46 4.57 0.37
C LEU A 240 3.07 3.97 0.60
N GLN A 241 2.04 4.61 0.08
CA GLN A 241 0.66 4.22 0.31
C GLN A 241 -0.22 4.51 -0.91
N LYS A 242 -1.47 4.07 -0.86
CA LYS A 242 -2.47 4.47 -1.86
C LYS A 242 -2.75 5.98 -1.75
N PRO A 243 -2.78 6.74 -2.87
CA PRO A 243 -3.14 8.14 -2.83
C PRO A 243 -4.57 8.33 -2.31
N ARG A 244 -4.76 9.32 -1.45
CA ARG A 244 -6.08 9.69 -0.92
C ARG A 244 -6.74 10.71 -1.86
N GLY A 245 -7.98 10.45 -2.28
CA GLY A 245 -8.73 11.37 -3.16
C GLY A 245 -8.29 11.35 -4.63
N ASP A 246 -7.52 10.34 -5.03
CA ASP A 246 -7.02 10.14 -6.39
C ASP A 246 -7.27 8.67 -6.80
N ASP A 247 -7.70 8.46 -8.04
CA ASP A 247 -7.97 7.12 -8.58
C ASP A 247 -6.71 6.36 -9.00
N ARG A 248 -5.53 6.96 -8.86
CA ARG A 248 -4.26 6.28 -9.15
C ARG A 248 -4.07 5.10 -8.20
N PRO A 249 -3.65 3.94 -8.72
CA PRO A 249 -3.50 2.75 -7.91
C PRO A 249 -2.23 2.78 -7.04
N LEU A 250 -2.24 2.05 -5.93
CA LEU A 250 -1.02 1.54 -5.33
C LEU A 250 -0.78 0.15 -5.93
N LEU A 251 0.35 -0.01 -6.64
CA LEU A 251 0.72 -1.27 -7.27
C LEU A 251 1.94 -1.84 -6.56
N LEU A 252 1.87 -3.11 -6.19
CA LEU A 252 2.95 -3.84 -5.55
C LEU A 252 3.20 -5.14 -6.34
N ALA A 253 4.41 -5.35 -6.86
CA ALA A 253 4.75 -6.58 -7.57
C ALA A 253 6.00 -7.21 -6.98
N ALA A 254 5.88 -8.45 -6.52
CA ALA A 254 7.03 -9.24 -6.11
C ALA A 254 7.66 -9.90 -7.34
N GLY A 255 8.65 -9.24 -7.92
CA GLY A 255 9.37 -9.69 -9.13
C GLY A 255 9.61 -8.57 -10.13
N ASP A 256 9.82 -8.93 -11.40
CA ASP A 256 10.22 -8.00 -12.44
C ASP A 256 9.10 -7.01 -12.85
N ALA A 257 9.36 -5.73 -12.73
CA ALA A 257 8.51 -4.62 -13.16
C ALA A 257 7.99 -4.74 -14.63
N PRO A 258 8.81 -5.16 -15.62
CA PRO A 258 8.36 -5.28 -17.01
C PRO A 258 7.18 -6.23 -17.20
N LYS A 259 7.05 -7.27 -16.36
CA LYS A 259 5.94 -8.24 -16.44
C LYS A 259 4.61 -7.60 -16.05
N LEU A 260 4.62 -6.62 -15.15
CA LEU A 260 3.41 -5.92 -14.70
C LEU A 260 2.86 -5.03 -15.83
N ALA A 261 3.67 -4.16 -16.42
CA ALA A 261 3.29 -3.31 -17.53
C ALA A 261 2.75 -4.12 -18.71
N ARG A 262 3.43 -5.22 -19.09
CA ARG A 262 2.98 -6.14 -20.14
C ARG A 262 1.62 -6.74 -19.85
N ARG A 263 1.36 -7.15 -18.60
CA ARG A 263 0.05 -7.69 -18.19
C ARG A 263 -1.07 -6.67 -18.36
N TYR A 264 -0.84 -5.43 -17.95
CA TYR A 264 -1.82 -4.34 -18.13
C TYR A 264 -2.08 -4.02 -19.59
N ARG A 265 -1.04 -3.99 -20.42
CA ARG A 265 -1.21 -3.81 -21.88
C ARG A 265 -2.06 -4.92 -22.52
N LEU A 266 -1.82 -6.18 -22.17
CA LEU A 266 -2.61 -7.29 -22.69
C LEU A 266 -4.09 -7.20 -22.26
N HIS A 267 -4.37 -6.79 -21.04
CA HIS A 267 -5.74 -6.57 -20.59
C HIS A 267 -6.40 -5.36 -21.27
N ALA A 268 -5.65 -4.29 -21.52
CA ALA A 268 -6.11 -3.13 -22.27
C ALA A 268 -6.51 -3.51 -23.70
N VAL A 269 -5.65 -4.25 -24.40
CA VAL A 269 -5.93 -4.76 -25.75
C VAL A 269 -7.17 -5.67 -25.73
N GLY A 270 -7.30 -6.57 -24.77
CA GLY A 270 -8.48 -7.43 -24.61
C GLY A 270 -9.78 -6.64 -24.43
N GLY A 271 -9.77 -5.59 -23.63
CA GLY A 271 -10.90 -4.68 -23.44
C GLY A 271 -11.29 -3.93 -24.72
N LEU A 272 -10.30 -3.40 -25.44
CA LEU A 272 -10.52 -2.71 -26.72
C LEU A 272 -11.06 -3.66 -27.80
N VAL A 273 -10.54 -4.88 -27.90
CA VAL A 273 -11.04 -5.91 -28.82
C VAL A 273 -12.49 -6.24 -28.50
N THR A 274 -12.85 -6.39 -27.24
CA THR A 274 -14.24 -6.62 -26.81
C THR A 274 -15.16 -5.47 -27.22
N PHE A 275 -14.71 -4.24 -27.07
CA PHE A 275 -15.45 -3.06 -27.51
C PHE A 275 -15.67 -3.04 -29.03
N VAL A 276 -14.62 -3.24 -29.82
CA VAL A 276 -14.71 -3.25 -31.29
C VAL A 276 -15.62 -4.38 -31.78
N ALA A 277 -15.50 -5.57 -31.21
CA ALA A 277 -16.37 -6.70 -31.55
C ALA A 277 -17.85 -6.43 -31.22
N ALA A 278 -18.12 -5.81 -30.06
CA ALA A 278 -19.48 -5.43 -29.69
C ALA A 278 -20.04 -4.33 -30.61
N ALA A 279 -19.23 -3.33 -30.97
CA ALA A 279 -19.62 -2.28 -31.91
C ALA A 279 -19.92 -2.85 -33.31
N ALA A 280 -19.08 -3.74 -33.82
CA ALA A 280 -19.29 -4.41 -35.09
C ALA A 280 -20.57 -5.28 -35.10
N ALA A 281 -20.81 -6.02 -33.99
CA ALA A 281 -22.04 -6.81 -33.83
C ALA A 281 -23.30 -5.93 -33.81
N LEU A 282 -23.26 -4.78 -33.12
CA LEU A 282 -24.36 -3.80 -33.10
C LEU A 282 -24.62 -3.22 -34.48
N ALA A 283 -23.57 -2.79 -35.20
CA ALA A 283 -23.70 -2.28 -36.56
C ALA A 283 -24.30 -3.29 -37.53
N TRP A 284 -23.84 -4.56 -37.43
CA TRP A 284 -24.38 -5.65 -38.26
C TRP A 284 -25.86 -5.92 -37.98
N LEU A 285 -26.26 -5.95 -36.71
CA LEU A 285 -27.67 -6.13 -36.32
C LEU A 285 -28.56 -5.00 -36.82
N LEU A 286 -28.10 -3.72 -36.69
CA LEU A 286 -28.88 -2.56 -37.13
C LEU A 286 -29.00 -2.52 -38.65
N LEU A 287 -28.01 -3.00 -39.39
CA LEU A 287 -28.06 -3.06 -40.85
C LEU A 287 -28.97 -4.20 -41.34
N ASN A 288 -29.05 -5.30 -40.62
CA ASN A 288 -29.89 -6.46 -41.02
C ASN A 288 -31.35 -6.37 -40.50
N ASP A 289 -31.64 -5.57 -39.47
CA ASP A 289 -33.00 -5.27 -39.01
C ASP A 289 -33.70 -4.19 -39.88
N VAL A 290 -32.99 -3.55 -40.82
CA VAL A 290 -33.51 -2.53 -41.74
C VAL A 290 -33.82 -3.13 -43.16
N LEU A 291 -33.54 -4.39 -43.41
CA LEU A 291 -33.91 -5.13 -44.59
C LEU A 291 -35.03 -6.11 -44.29
#